data_7d00c6af53cb8cfd9b4c5b30b109c6ea
#
_entry.id   7d00c6af53cb8cfd9b4c5b30b109c6ea
#
_cell.length_a   1.000
_cell.length_b   1.000
_cell.length_c   1.000
_cell.angle_alpha   90.00
_cell.angle_beta   90.00
_cell.angle_gamma   90.00
#
_symmetry.space_group_name_H-M   'P 1'
#
loop_
_entity.id
_entity.type
_entity.pdbx_description
1 polymer ?
#
loop_
_entity_poly.entity_id
_entity_poly.type
_entity_poly.pdbx_seq_one_letter_code
_entity_poly.pdbx_strand_id
1 'polypeptide(L)'
;MLLANMRPRNQLDVLDQCSEKKYVIADTMDIWISTERNELLALMTKVDLFVINESEAKLLTETKNLIVAGKKMMELGPNNVIIKTGEHGAMLFGKGDDEFFRTGAYPLESVADPTGAGDCFVGGIAGFIASIGQNSPSFNDLKASIARGTVMAS
;
A
#
# COMPACT_ATOMS: atom_id res chain seq x y z
N MET A 1 -5.07 -3.18 -11.12
CA MET A 1 -3.69 -3.62 -11.45
C MET A 1 -2.87 -3.61 -10.17
N LEU A 2 -2.08 -4.65 -9.90
CA LEU A 2 -1.12 -4.68 -8.80
C LEU A 2 0.30 -4.67 -9.38
N LEU A 3 1.09 -3.67 -9.01
CA LEU A 3 2.51 -3.56 -9.26
C LEU A 3 3.23 -3.97 -7.97
N ALA A 4 3.44 -5.28 -7.83
CA ALA A 4 4.14 -5.83 -6.69
C ALA A 4 5.62 -5.41 -6.69
N ASN A 5 6.32 -5.68 -5.58
CA ASN A 5 7.69 -5.23 -5.35
C ASN A 5 8.65 -5.61 -6.50
N MET A 6 9.08 -4.59 -7.22
CA MET A 6 10.15 -4.60 -8.22
C MET A 6 10.76 -3.19 -8.32
N ARG A 7 11.82 -3.05 -9.11
CA ARG A 7 12.43 -1.72 -9.35
C ARG A 7 11.37 -0.72 -9.81
N PRO A 8 11.29 0.49 -9.23
CA PRO A 8 10.32 1.52 -9.62
C PRO A 8 10.32 1.81 -11.12
N ARG A 9 11.48 1.80 -11.77
CA ARG A 9 11.59 1.95 -13.21
C ARG A 9 10.80 0.87 -13.97
N ASN A 10 10.91 -0.40 -13.56
CA ASN A 10 10.19 -1.50 -14.17
C ASN A 10 8.68 -1.39 -13.93
N GLN A 11 8.26 -0.94 -12.73
CA GLN A 11 6.86 -0.67 -12.42
C GLN A 11 6.29 0.43 -13.34
N LEU A 12 7.05 1.50 -13.57
CA LEU A 12 6.68 2.56 -14.52
C LEU A 12 6.58 2.03 -15.96
N ASP A 13 7.56 1.23 -16.41
CA ASP A 13 7.57 0.66 -17.76
C ASP A 13 6.37 -0.27 -17.99
N VAL A 14 6.00 -1.10 -17.00
CA VAL A 14 4.79 -1.94 -17.04
C VAL A 14 3.54 -1.08 -17.06
N LEU A 15 3.49 -0.04 -16.23
CA LEU A 15 2.36 0.88 -16.16
C LEU A 15 2.12 1.60 -17.48
N ASP A 16 3.18 2.01 -18.18
CA ASP A 16 3.07 2.72 -19.47
C ASP A 16 2.64 1.79 -20.61
N GLN A 17 2.89 0.47 -20.51
CA GLN A 17 2.45 -0.53 -21.49
C GLN A 17 0.97 -0.92 -21.32
N CYS A 18 0.35 -0.64 -20.18
CA CYS A 18 -1.06 -0.98 -19.92
C CYS A 18 -1.99 0.16 -20.34
N SER A 19 -2.78 -0.06 -21.37
CA SER A 19 -3.74 0.93 -21.90
C SER A 19 -5.01 1.07 -21.04
N GLU A 20 -5.46 -0.01 -20.39
CA GLU A 20 -6.67 -0.03 -19.57
C GLU A 20 -6.35 -0.20 -18.09
N LYS A 21 -6.14 0.91 -17.40
CA LYS A 21 -5.88 0.96 -15.96
C LYS A 21 -7.13 1.45 -15.24
N LYS A 22 -7.75 0.56 -14.46
CA LYS A 22 -8.93 0.92 -13.67
C LYS A 22 -8.56 1.44 -12.28
N TYR A 23 -7.69 0.71 -11.59
CA TYR A 23 -7.19 1.05 -10.26
C TYR A 23 -5.79 0.46 -10.10
N VAL A 24 -4.82 1.28 -9.73
CA VAL A 24 -3.41 0.89 -9.65
C VAL A 24 -2.96 0.86 -8.19
N ILE A 25 -2.48 -0.30 -7.77
CA ILE A 25 -1.89 -0.54 -6.45
C ILE A 25 -0.41 -0.78 -6.66
N ALA A 26 0.45 -0.14 -5.87
CA ALA A 26 1.87 -0.42 -5.85
C ALA A 26 2.39 -0.58 -4.42
N ASP A 27 3.42 -1.39 -4.26
CA ASP A 27 4.25 -1.46 -3.06
C ASP A 27 5.73 -1.25 -3.41
N THR A 28 6.57 -1.19 -2.38
CA THR A 28 8.00 -0.91 -2.51
C THR A 28 8.81 -1.67 -1.46
N MET A 29 10.13 -1.50 -1.51
CA MET A 29 11.10 -1.92 -0.49
C MET A 29 12.05 -0.78 -0.13
N ASP A 30 12.70 -0.92 1.04
CA ASP A 30 13.74 0.00 1.56
C ASP A 30 14.89 0.23 0.57
N ILE A 31 15.29 -0.81 -0.17
CA ILE A 31 16.34 -0.67 -1.20
C ILE A 31 15.97 0.35 -2.26
N TRP A 32 14.71 0.37 -2.74
CA TRP A 32 14.28 1.30 -3.77
C TRP A 32 14.10 2.73 -3.24
N ILE A 33 13.68 2.86 -1.98
CA ILE A 33 13.63 4.17 -1.30
C ILE A 33 15.02 4.79 -1.23
N SER A 34 16.05 3.96 -1.03
CA SER A 34 17.43 4.40 -0.85
C SER A 34 18.17 4.61 -2.17
N THR A 35 17.89 3.79 -3.21
CA THR A 35 18.68 3.76 -4.45
C THR A 35 17.98 4.35 -5.67
N GLU A 36 16.64 4.36 -5.70
CA GLU A 36 15.82 4.80 -6.85
C GLU A 36 14.68 5.73 -6.40
N ARG A 37 15.00 6.65 -5.48
CA ARG A 37 13.99 7.53 -4.87
C ARG A 37 13.23 8.37 -5.89
N ASN A 38 13.89 8.90 -6.91
CA ASN A 38 13.25 9.76 -7.90
C ASN A 38 12.23 8.99 -8.74
N GLU A 39 12.57 7.78 -9.17
CA GLU A 39 11.69 6.89 -9.90
C GLU A 39 10.51 6.42 -9.03
N LEU A 40 10.76 6.17 -7.74
CA LEU A 40 9.72 5.83 -6.77
C LEU A 40 8.74 6.99 -6.59
N LEU A 41 9.22 8.21 -6.44
CA LEU A 41 8.36 9.40 -6.35
C LEU A 41 7.55 9.60 -7.63
N ALA A 42 8.16 9.39 -8.80
CA ALA A 42 7.45 9.44 -10.09
C ALA A 42 6.36 8.36 -10.19
N LEU A 43 6.61 7.14 -9.69
CA LEU A 43 5.62 6.08 -9.61
C LEU A 43 4.44 6.47 -8.70
N MET A 44 4.72 7.04 -7.53
CA MET A 44 3.69 7.44 -6.56
C MET A 44 2.69 8.43 -7.14
N THR A 45 3.08 9.28 -8.09
CA THR A 45 2.16 10.20 -8.77
C THR A 45 1.20 9.50 -9.76
N LYS A 46 1.45 8.24 -10.10
CA LYS A 46 0.70 7.48 -11.13
C LYS A 46 -0.14 6.33 -10.53
N VAL A 47 -0.14 6.15 -9.22
CA VAL A 47 -0.85 5.06 -8.55
C VAL A 47 -2.00 5.58 -7.68
N ASP A 48 -3.05 4.76 -7.54
CA ASP A 48 -4.23 5.10 -6.74
C ASP A 48 -4.04 4.72 -5.27
N LEU A 49 -3.40 3.59 -5.02
CA LEU A 49 -3.11 3.07 -3.68
C LEU A 49 -1.63 2.71 -3.57
N PHE A 50 -0.95 3.30 -2.60
CA PHE A 50 0.42 2.96 -2.27
C PHE A 50 0.49 2.22 -0.94
N VAL A 51 1.12 1.05 -0.92
CA VAL A 51 1.24 0.19 0.26
C VAL A 51 2.70 0.11 0.68
N ILE A 52 2.97 0.30 1.96
CA ILE A 52 4.33 0.39 2.49
C ILE A 52 4.35 -0.14 3.92
N ASN A 53 5.49 -0.61 4.43
CA ASN A 53 5.61 -0.95 5.83
C ASN A 53 6.06 0.26 6.69
N GLU A 54 5.99 0.12 8.01
CA GLU A 54 6.29 1.18 8.97
C GLU A 54 7.74 1.71 8.84
N SER A 55 8.73 0.84 8.69
CA SER A 55 10.14 1.23 8.57
C SER A 55 10.43 1.96 7.27
N GLU A 56 9.86 1.48 6.18
CA GLU A 56 9.93 2.10 4.86
C GLU A 56 9.22 3.47 4.84
N ALA A 57 8.04 3.58 5.47
CA ALA A 57 7.32 4.84 5.58
C ALA A 57 8.12 5.90 6.34
N LYS A 58 8.76 5.51 7.45
CA LYS A 58 9.67 6.38 8.21
C LYS A 58 10.89 6.80 7.39
N LEU A 59 11.47 5.86 6.64
CA LEU A 59 12.62 6.11 5.76
C LEU A 59 12.26 7.09 4.63
N LEU A 60 11.13 6.83 3.94
CA LEU A 60 10.70 7.64 2.81
C LEU A 60 10.38 9.08 3.21
N THR A 61 9.75 9.27 4.36
CA THR A 61 9.22 10.58 4.80
C THR A 61 10.09 11.30 5.82
N GLU A 62 11.17 10.64 6.29
CA GLU A 62 12.10 11.17 7.29
C GLU A 62 11.41 11.60 8.59
N THR A 63 10.37 10.85 9.01
CA THR A 63 9.64 11.10 10.25
C THR A 63 9.35 9.80 11.00
N LYS A 64 9.38 9.87 12.35
CA LYS A 64 9.03 8.73 13.20
C LYS A 64 7.52 8.61 13.45
N ASN A 65 6.76 9.66 13.21
CA ASN A 65 5.33 9.68 13.45
C ASN A 65 4.58 9.17 12.21
N LEU A 66 3.89 8.03 12.33
CA LEU A 66 3.20 7.39 11.19
C LEU A 66 2.00 8.19 10.65
N ILE A 67 1.34 9.00 11.49
CA ILE A 67 0.26 9.88 11.02
C ILE A 67 0.84 10.98 10.12
N VAL A 68 1.97 11.57 10.54
CA VAL A 68 2.68 12.56 9.72
C VAL A 68 3.24 11.91 8.46
N ALA A 69 3.79 10.69 8.56
CA ALA A 69 4.30 9.94 7.41
C ALA A 69 3.19 9.69 6.38
N GLY A 70 2.02 9.20 6.82
CA GLY A 70 0.88 8.95 5.94
C GLY A 70 0.44 10.22 5.19
N LYS A 71 0.30 11.33 5.90
CA LYS A 71 -0.06 12.63 5.30
C LYS A 71 0.97 13.11 4.27
N LYS A 72 2.26 13.06 4.61
CA LYS A 72 3.35 13.40 3.67
C LYS A 72 3.32 12.52 2.42
N MET A 73 3.07 11.20 2.56
CA MET A 73 2.99 10.31 1.41
C MET A 73 1.78 10.61 0.52
N MET A 74 0.64 11.02 1.09
CA MET A 74 -0.50 11.50 0.33
C MET A 74 -0.17 12.72 -0.53
N GLU A 75 0.67 13.63 -0.03
CA GLU A 75 1.15 14.81 -0.77
C GLU A 75 2.08 14.44 -1.94
N LEU A 76 2.69 13.24 -1.91
CA LEU A 76 3.56 12.74 -2.99
C LEU A 76 2.79 12.19 -4.20
N GLY A 77 1.45 12.07 -4.13
CA GLY A 77 0.65 11.77 -5.31
C GLY A 77 -0.48 10.76 -5.18
N PRO A 78 -0.34 9.64 -4.46
CA PRO A 78 -1.35 8.59 -4.43
C PRO A 78 -2.67 9.09 -3.85
N ASN A 79 -3.78 8.46 -4.28
CA ASN A 79 -5.11 8.78 -3.76
C ASN A 79 -5.32 8.22 -2.35
N ASN A 80 -4.66 7.11 -2.04
CA ASN A 80 -4.73 6.44 -0.75
C ASN A 80 -3.35 5.85 -0.40
N VAL A 81 -3.07 5.75 0.90
CA VAL A 81 -1.85 5.12 1.43
C VAL A 81 -2.22 4.12 2.51
N ILE A 82 -1.61 2.93 2.47
CA ILE A 82 -1.67 1.96 3.56
C ILE A 82 -0.27 1.80 4.15
N ILE A 83 -0.16 1.99 5.47
CA ILE A 83 1.04 1.66 6.23
C ILE A 83 0.79 0.37 7.01
N LYS A 84 1.54 -0.69 6.65
CA LYS A 84 1.55 -1.97 7.38
C LYS A 84 2.36 -1.81 8.66
N THR A 85 1.80 -2.22 9.81
CA THR A 85 2.44 -2.10 11.14
C THR A 85 2.69 -3.47 11.80
N GLY A 86 2.88 -4.50 10.98
CA GLY A 86 3.15 -5.86 11.43
C GLY A 86 2.06 -6.40 12.34
N GLU A 87 2.41 -6.92 13.50
CA GLU A 87 1.49 -7.45 14.53
C GLU A 87 0.46 -6.41 15.03
N HIS A 88 0.69 -5.13 14.78
CA HIS A 88 -0.22 -4.04 15.16
C HIS A 88 -1.23 -3.69 14.07
N GLY A 89 -1.23 -4.41 12.93
CA GLY A 89 -2.21 -4.28 11.85
C GLY A 89 -1.81 -3.29 10.75
N ALA A 90 -2.73 -2.39 10.38
CA ALA A 90 -2.49 -1.44 9.30
C ALA A 90 -3.23 -0.11 9.51
N MET A 91 -2.70 0.95 8.92
CA MET A 91 -3.29 2.29 8.86
C MET A 91 -3.60 2.64 7.42
N LEU A 92 -4.81 3.14 7.15
CA LEU A 92 -5.26 3.65 5.86
C LEU A 92 -5.45 5.15 5.93
N PHE A 93 -4.93 5.85 4.95
CA PHE A 93 -5.08 7.29 4.74
C PHE A 93 -5.76 7.53 3.39
N GLY A 94 -6.75 8.40 3.35
CA GLY A 94 -7.43 8.87 2.15
C GLY A 94 -7.35 10.38 1.99
N LYS A 95 -7.88 10.92 0.88
CA LYS A 95 -7.82 12.36 0.57
C LYS A 95 -8.82 13.22 1.33
N GLY A 96 -9.88 12.63 1.89
CA GLY A 96 -10.84 13.35 2.71
C GLY A 96 -10.27 13.73 4.08
N ASP A 97 -10.71 14.86 4.65
CA ASP A 97 -10.21 15.35 5.93
C ASP A 97 -10.36 14.32 7.07
N ASP A 98 -11.42 13.51 7.03
CA ASP A 98 -11.73 12.45 8.01
C ASP A 98 -11.40 11.04 7.51
N GLU A 99 -10.73 10.90 6.37
CA GLU A 99 -10.41 9.59 5.77
C GLU A 99 -9.14 9.00 6.39
N PHE A 100 -9.28 8.58 7.63
CA PHE A 100 -8.29 7.80 8.36
C PHE A 100 -8.96 6.55 8.95
N PHE A 101 -8.29 5.40 8.84
CA PHE A 101 -8.74 4.15 9.45
C PHE A 101 -7.55 3.34 9.96
N ARG A 102 -7.72 2.67 11.08
CA ARG A 102 -6.75 1.74 11.63
C ARG A 102 -7.44 0.44 12.00
N THR A 103 -6.82 -0.69 11.68
CA THR A 103 -7.25 -2.02 12.10
C THR A 103 -6.11 -2.75 12.80
N GLY A 104 -6.44 -3.69 13.68
CA GLY A 104 -5.48 -4.65 14.23
C GLY A 104 -5.11 -5.72 13.22
N ALA A 105 -4.04 -6.47 13.51
CA ALA A 105 -3.72 -7.70 12.80
C ALA A 105 -4.74 -8.81 13.15
N TYR A 106 -4.80 -9.85 12.30
CA TYR A 106 -5.54 -11.05 12.66
C TYR A 106 -4.85 -11.74 13.87
N PRO A 107 -5.56 -12.07 14.94
CA PRO A 107 -4.93 -12.64 16.14
C PRO A 107 -4.45 -14.06 15.86
N LEU A 108 -3.14 -14.27 15.99
CA LEU A 108 -2.48 -15.57 15.90
C LEU A 108 -1.83 -15.91 17.24
N GLU A 109 -1.89 -17.16 17.65
CA GLU A 109 -1.18 -17.65 18.86
C GLU A 109 0.32 -17.74 18.63
N SER A 110 0.74 -18.05 17.40
CA SER A 110 2.15 -18.14 17.02
C SER A 110 2.32 -17.88 15.53
N VAL A 111 3.45 -17.30 15.15
CA VAL A 111 3.86 -17.12 13.77
C VAL A 111 5.10 -17.98 13.52
N ALA A 112 4.99 -18.91 12.58
CA ALA A 112 6.09 -19.80 12.24
C ALA A 112 7.12 -19.10 11.33
N ASP A 113 6.65 -18.41 10.30
CA ASP A 113 7.50 -17.65 9.36
C ASP A 113 6.68 -16.48 8.79
N PRO A 114 7.07 -15.22 9.04
CA PRO A 114 6.38 -14.05 8.51
C PRO A 114 6.71 -13.73 7.04
N THR A 115 7.58 -14.53 6.39
CA THR A 115 8.00 -14.30 5.01
C THR A 115 6.80 -14.37 4.06
N GLY A 116 6.62 -13.34 3.23
CA GLY A 116 5.51 -13.25 2.29
C GLY A 116 4.18 -12.74 2.89
N ALA A 117 4.07 -12.55 4.21
CA ALA A 117 2.86 -12.01 4.82
C ALA A 117 2.46 -10.64 4.22
N GLY A 118 3.46 -9.79 3.93
CA GLY A 118 3.24 -8.51 3.25
C GLY A 118 2.67 -8.67 1.85
N ASP A 119 3.17 -9.63 1.07
CA ASP A 119 2.71 -9.91 -0.29
C ASP A 119 1.28 -10.50 -0.27
N CYS A 120 1.00 -11.41 0.65
CA CYS A 120 -0.34 -11.95 0.90
C CYS A 120 -1.34 -10.86 1.30
N PHE A 121 -0.92 -9.92 2.14
CA PHE A 121 -1.73 -8.77 2.53
C PHE A 121 -2.13 -7.91 1.31
N VAL A 122 -1.15 -7.52 0.51
CA VAL A 122 -1.40 -6.70 -0.69
C VAL A 122 -2.19 -7.48 -1.74
N GLY A 123 -1.89 -8.78 -1.92
CA GLY A 123 -2.64 -9.69 -2.77
C GLY A 123 -4.11 -9.81 -2.38
N GLY A 124 -4.40 -9.93 -1.07
CA GLY A 124 -5.76 -9.97 -0.53
C GLY A 124 -6.54 -8.68 -0.79
N ILE A 125 -5.89 -7.51 -0.62
CA ILE A 125 -6.46 -6.21 -0.96
C ILE A 125 -6.78 -6.13 -2.45
N ALA A 126 -5.82 -6.44 -3.31
CA ALA A 126 -5.98 -6.38 -4.76
C ALA A 126 -7.08 -7.33 -5.26
N GLY A 127 -7.13 -8.55 -4.72
CA GLY A 127 -8.16 -9.55 -5.04
C GLY A 127 -9.56 -9.09 -4.65
N PHE A 128 -9.73 -8.50 -3.47
CA PHE A 128 -11.02 -7.94 -3.05
C PHE A 128 -11.45 -6.78 -3.96
N ILE A 129 -10.56 -5.81 -4.22
CA ILE A 129 -10.86 -4.67 -5.10
C ILE A 129 -11.23 -5.16 -6.51
N ALA A 130 -10.55 -6.17 -7.03
CA ALA A 130 -10.91 -6.77 -8.32
C ALA A 130 -12.29 -7.44 -8.28
N SER A 131 -12.66 -8.09 -7.19
CA SER A 131 -13.93 -8.82 -7.04
C SER A 131 -15.16 -7.92 -7.02
N ILE A 132 -15.05 -6.68 -6.51
CA ILE A 132 -16.15 -5.72 -6.50
C ILE A 132 -16.40 -5.07 -7.86
N GLY A 133 -15.48 -5.22 -8.83
CA GLY A 133 -15.65 -4.79 -10.22
C GLY A 133 -15.72 -3.28 -10.43
N GLN A 134 -15.46 -2.47 -9.40
CA GLN A 134 -15.50 -1.01 -9.48
C GLN A 134 -14.18 -0.43 -10.01
N ASN A 135 -14.28 0.61 -10.82
CA ASN A 135 -13.10 1.30 -11.34
C ASN A 135 -12.41 2.19 -10.29
N SER A 136 -13.15 2.59 -9.25
CA SER A 136 -12.64 3.40 -8.14
C SER A 136 -13.33 2.93 -6.86
N PRO A 137 -12.66 2.14 -6.02
CA PRO A 137 -13.21 1.70 -4.74
C PRO A 137 -13.42 2.91 -3.81
N SER A 138 -14.51 2.89 -3.05
CA SER A 138 -14.74 3.88 -2.00
C SER A 138 -13.79 3.65 -0.82
N PHE A 139 -13.69 4.65 0.07
CA PHE A 139 -12.91 4.49 1.30
C PHE A 139 -13.41 3.33 2.18
N ASN A 140 -14.72 3.06 2.18
CA ASN A 140 -15.30 1.90 2.87
C ASN A 140 -14.92 0.57 2.21
N ASP A 141 -14.84 0.52 0.87
CA ASP A 141 -14.33 -0.67 0.17
C ASP A 141 -12.86 -0.92 0.51
N LEU A 142 -12.05 0.13 0.64
CA LEU A 142 -10.67 0.02 1.07
C LEU A 142 -10.53 -0.50 2.52
N LYS A 143 -11.40 -0.07 3.45
CA LYS A 143 -11.46 -0.66 4.81
C LYS A 143 -11.76 -2.15 4.75
N ALA A 144 -12.75 -2.56 3.95
CA ALA A 144 -13.09 -3.97 3.77
C ALA A 144 -11.96 -4.76 3.12
N SER A 145 -11.24 -4.17 2.16
CA SER A 145 -10.09 -4.81 1.51
C SER A 145 -8.95 -5.06 2.49
N ILE A 146 -8.67 -4.12 3.42
CA ILE A 146 -7.65 -4.29 4.46
C ILE A 146 -8.00 -5.45 5.39
N ALA A 147 -9.27 -5.57 5.79
CA ALA A 147 -9.70 -6.69 6.62
C ALA A 147 -9.46 -8.05 5.91
N ARG A 148 -9.69 -8.12 4.59
CA ARG A 148 -9.36 -9.32 3.79
C ARG A 148 -7.87 -9.56 3.69
N GLY A 149 -7.09 -8.49 3.43
CA GLY A 149 -5.64 -8.56 3.40
C GLY A 149 -5.06 -9.07 4.72
N THR A 150 -5.60 -8.61 5.86
CA THR A 150 -5.18 -9.04 7.20
C THR A 150 -5.38 -10.55 7.42
N VAL A 151 -6.52 -11.10 6.97
CA VAL A 151 -6.78 -12.56 7.03
C VAL A 151 -5.86 -13.34 6.10
N MET A 152 -5.55 -12.81 4.91
CA MET A 152 -4.67 -13.49 3.94
C MET A 152 -3.20 -13.49 4.38
N ALA A 153 -2.82 -12.57 5.24
CA ALA A 153 -1.46 -12.42 5.78
C ALA A 153 -1.22 -13.22 7.07
N SER A 154 -2.25 -13.90 7.58
CA SER A 154 -2.21 -14.68 8.83
C SER A 154 -1.66 -16.08 8.65
#